data_c56dfd0bae52c4802ceffe57afd060b1
#
_entry.id   c56dfd0bae52c4802ceffe57afd060b1
#
_cell.length_a   1.000
_cell.length_b   1.000
_cell.length_c   1.000
_cell.angle_alpha   90.00
_cell.angle_beta   90.00
_cell.angle_gamma   90.00
#
_symmetry.space_group_name_H-M   'P 1'
#
loop_
_entity.id
_entity.type
_entity.pdbx_description
1 polymer ?
#
loop_
_entity_poly.entity_id
_entity_poly.type
_entity_poly.pdbx_seq_one_letter_code
_entity_poly.pdbx_strand_id
1 'polypeptide(L)'
;MWTSQCWLVPHSLFIYILKKMQKQQTINEAFTLKGKGLHTGQNITAVFNPAEENFGYKIQRTDIEGQPIIECNADFVGDTQRGTVLVKGDIKISTIEHAMAALYACGIDNCLIQLDGPEMPILDGSAIPFVEAIQKVGIVEQEAKRDYYVVKQKMEIKGENGEHLILLPDDHFCVNAQIAFDSKILDNQFANLNSLEDFPEEIASARTFVFVREIEPLLNLGLIKGGDLDNAIVIYEKELPQERYDKLADTLGIPHMDATRLGYINHKPLKWDNETARHKLLDIIGDLALVGKPILGRVIATKPGHTINNKFARAIKKDIKKHEVQCPVYNPNDTPLMDVNKIRHLLPHRYPMQLVDKVIAVDDMEIVAVKNVTSNEPFFTGHFPEEPVMPGVLIVEAMAQAGGLLVLSNVEEPERWSTYFLKIDNVKFRRKVVPGDTLIFKVKMISPLRRGIASMAGLVFVGESVAAEAEFTAQIIKNK
;
A
#
# COMPACT_ATOMS: atom_id res chain seq x y z
N MET A 1 -36.30 15.17 33.92
CA MET A 1 -34.84 14.96 33.98
C MET A 1 -34.46 14.04 32.81
N TRP A 2 -33.97 14.61 31.73
CA TRP A 2 -33.45 13.86 30.59
C TRP A 2 -31.95 13.77 30.76
N THR A 3 -31.44 12.62 31.10
CA THR A 3 -29.99 12.36 31.11
C THR A 3 -29.58 12.03 29.71
N SER A 4 -28.92 12.97 29.04
CA SER A 4 -28.19 12.75 27.79
C SER A 4 -27.03 11.79 28.07
N GLN A 5 -27.21 10.51 27.75
CA GLN A 5 -26.07 9.57 27.60
C GLN A 5 -25.31 9.97 26.34
N CYS A 6 -24.26 10.76 26.53
CA CYS A 6 -23.25 10.98 25.49
C CYS A 6 -22.48 9.67 25.34
N TRP A 7 -22.70 8.94 24.25
CA TRP A 7 -21.90 7.77 23.90
C TRP A 7 -20.50 8.26 23.53
N LEU A 8 -19.57 8.13 24.46
CA LEU A 8 -18.14 8.34 24.20
C LEU A 8 -17.69 7.24 23.23
N VAL A 9 -17.61 7.58 21.95
CA VAL A 9 -16.92 6.75 20.95
C VAL A 9 -15.49 6.56 21.45
N PRO A 10 -14.96 5.32 21.54
CA PRO A 10 -13.58 5.12 21.91
C PRO A 10 -12.66 5.95 21.01
N HIS A 11 -11.65 6.59 21.58
CA HIS A 11 -10.75 7.51 20.86
C HIS A 11 -10.17 6.86 19.57
N SER A 12 -9.79 5.59 19.65
CA SER A 12 -9.32 4.81 18.50
C SER A 12 -10.36 4.64 17.40
N LEU A 13 -11.63 4.49 17.75
CA LEU A 13 -12.73 4.39 16.75
C LEU A 13 -13.01 5.75 16.10
N PHE A 14 -12.91 6.84 16.86
CA PHE A 14 -13.08 8.20 16.33
C PHE A 14 -11.96 8.56 15.34
N ILE A 15 -10.70 8.27 15.68
CA ILE A 15 -9.55 8.47 14.78
C ILE A 15 -9.68 7.58 13.52
N TYR A 16 -10.12 6.35 13.67
CA TYR A 16 -10.38 5.46 12.55
C TYR A 16 -11.42 6.01 11.58
N ILE A 17 -12.53 6.58 12.12
CA ILE A 17 -13.58 7.21 11.30
C ILE A 17 -13.01 8.43 10.56
N LEU A 18 -12.26 9.30 11.24
CA LEU A 18 -11.63 10.47 10.62
C LEU A 18 -10.65 10.07 9.50
N LYS A 19 -9.83 9.04 9.71
CA LYS A 19 -8.90 8.51 8.69
C LYS A 19 -9.66 7.93 7.49
N LYS A 20 -10.79 7.24 7.69
CA LYS A 20 -11.65 6.76 6.60
C LYS A 20 -12.26 7.89 5.75
N MET A 21 -12.30 9.12 6.26
CA MET A 21 -12.78 10.29 5.50
C MET A 21 -11.69 10.98 4.70
N GLN A 22 -10.41 10.65 4.92
CA GLN A 22 -9.32 11.27 4.17
C GLN A 22 -9.37 10.85 2.69
N LYS A 23 -9.22 11.83 1.82
CA LYS A 23 -9.17 11.65 0.39
C LYS A 23 -7.76 11.27 -0.06
N GLN A 24 -7.67 10.59 -1.21
CA GLN A 24 -6.41 10.35 -1.89
C GLN A 24 -5.78 11.66 -2.33
N GLN A 25 -4.47 11.64 -2.51
CA GLN A 25 -3.69 12.81 -2.87
C GLN A 25 -2.72 12.49 -4.00
N THR A 26 -2.49 13.48 -4.85
CA THR A 26 -1.42 13.48 -5.85
C THR A 26 -0.67 14.81 -5.80
N ILE A 27 0.48 14.89 -6.47
CA ILE A 27 1.20 16.17 -6.62
C ILE A 27 0.39 17.12 -7.51
N ASN A 28 0.47 18.43 -7.21
CA ASN A 28 -0.32 19.42 -7.95
C ASN A 28 0.20 19.65 -9.39
N GLU A 29 1.54 19.66 -9.55
CA GLU A 29 2.19 19.85 -10.85
C GLU A 29 3.35 18.85 -10.99
N ALA A 30 3.76 18.59 -12.24
CA ALA A 30 4.92 17.76 -12.52
C ALA A 30 6.22 18.47 -12.11
N PHE A 31 7.17 17.70 -11.58
CA PHE A 31 8.51 18.19 -11.31
C PHE A 31 9.58 17.24 -11.83
N THR A 32 10.79 17.75 -12.01
CA THR A 32 11.92 17.00 -12.54
C THR A 32 13.11 17.07 -11.60
N LEU A 33 13.70 15.92 -11.32
CA LEU A 33 14.97 15.79 -10.62
C LEU A 33 16.01 15.14 -11.55
N LYS A 34 17.24 15.64 -11.52
CA LYS A 34 18.35 15.13 -12.33
C LYS A 34 19.54 14.82 -11.43
N GLY A 35 20.14 13.68 -11.64
CA GLY A 35 21.30 13.27 -10.86
C GLY A 35 21.94 12.00 -11.41
N LYS A 36 23.01 11.56 -10.75
CA LYS A 36 23.66 10.28 -11.07
C LYS A 36 22.93 9.13 -10.41
N GLY A 37 22.87 7.98 -11.06
CA GLY A 37 22.55 6.72 -10.40
C GLY A 37 23.71 6.27 -9.51
N LEU A 38 23.42 5.83 -8.28
CA LEU A 38 24.44 5.39 -7.31
C LEU A 38 25.32 4.25 -7.86
N HIS A 39 24.67 3.25 -8.45
CA HIS A 39 25.36 2.05 -8.92
C HIS A 39 25.84 2.15 -10.37
N THR A 40 25.02 2.73 -11.23
CA THR A 40 25.33 2.85 -12.67
C THR A 40 26.27 3.99 -13.01
N GLY A 41 26.24 5.07 -12.19
CA GLY A 41 26.95 6.32 -12.48
C GLY A 41 26.39 7.10 -13.67
N GLN A 42 25.28 6.65 -14.27
CA GLN A 42 24.63 7.31 -15.39
C GLN A 42 23.90 8.57 -14.92
N ASN A 43 23.87 9.60 -15.75
CA ASN A 43 23.02 10.76 -15.50
C ASN A 43 21.58 10.39 -15.82
N ILE A 44 20.71 10.49 -14.85
CA ILE A 44 19.29 10.09 -14.92
C ILE A 44 18.42 11.32 -14.72
N THR A 45 17.36 11.40 -15.50
CA THR A 45 16.27 12.35 -15.33
C THR A 45 15.04 11.61 -14.84
N ALA A 46 14.54 11.98 -13.68
CA ALA A 46 13.29 11.50 -13.10
C ALA A 46 12.23 12.60 -13.17
N VAL A 47 11.13 12.35 -13.86
CA VAL A 47 9.97 13.26 -13.95
C VAL A 47 8.82 12.65 -13.17
N PHE A 48 8.37 13.35 -12.14
CA PHE A 48 7.23 12.97 -11.31
C PHE A 48 6.00 13.70 -11.86
N ASN A 49 4.96 12.94 -12.18
CA ASN A 49 3.73 13.48 -12.75
C ASN A 49 2.53 13.19 -11.84
N PRO A 50 1.55 14.13 -11.77
CA PRO A 50 0.26 13.82 -11.17
C PRO A 50 -0.37 12.59 -11.83
N ALA A 51 -1.09 11.80 -11.05
CA ALA A 51 -1.78 10.64 -11.58
C ALA A 51 -3.23 10.58 -11.08
N GLU A 52 -4.08 9.86 -11.79
CA GLU A 52 -5.48 9.71 -11.44
C GLU A 52 -5.68 8.92 -10.13
N GLU A 53 -6.89 8.98 -9.59
CA GLU A 53 -7.30 8.23 -8.43
C GLU A 53 -7.10 6.72 -8.61
N ASN A 54 -6.67 6.04 -7.55
CA ASN A 54 -6.40 4.60 -7.53
C ASN A 54 -5.28 4.16 -8.51
N PHE A 55 -4.46 5.10 -8.98
CA PHE A 55 -3.34 4.79 -9.86
C PHE A 55 -2.18 4.12 -9.11
N GLY A 56 -1.96 4.51 -7.84
CA GLY A 56 -0.81 4.11 -7.05
C GLY A 56 0.49 4.71 -7.56
N TYR A 57 1.62 4.09 -7.22
CA TYR A 57 2.93 4.49 -7.74
C TYR A 57 3.32 3.59 -8.90
N LYS A 58 3.69 4.19 -10.03
CA LYS A 58 4.19 3.47 -11.20
C LYS A 58 5.39 4.18 -11.77
N ILE A 59 6.35 3.39 -12.29
CA ILE A 59 7.54 3.91 -12.96
C ILE A 59 7.50 3.50 -14.42
N GLN A 60 7.64 4.49 -15.31
CA GLN A 60 7.73 4.34 -16.76
C GLN A 60 9.17 4.51 -17.20
N ARG A 61 9.73 3.55 -17.95
CA ARG A 61 11.05 3.62 -18.57
C ARG A 61 10.93 4.27 -19.94
N THR A 62 11.33 5.55 -20.05
CA THR A 62 11.21 6.34 -21.29
C THR A 62 12.34 6.09 -22.30
N ASP A 63 13.44 5.51 -21.85
CA ASP A 63 14.60 5.11 -22.64
C ASP A 63 14.47 3.76 -23.34
N ILE A 64 13.41 3.00 -23.03
CA ILE A 64 13.13 1.69 -23.63
C ILE A 64 12.00 1.82 -24.65
N GLU A 65 12.12 1.15 -25.79
CA GLU A 65 11.07 1.09 -26.81
C GLU A 65 9.75 0.58 -26.21
N GLY A 66 8.63 1.21 -26.56
CA GLY A 66 7.31 0.95 -25.98
C GLY A 66 7.10 1.53 -24.59
N GLN A 67 8.09 2.18 -24.00
CA GLN A 67 8.02 2.89 -22.73
C GLN A 67 7.28 2.10 -21.62
N PRO A 68 7.76 0.92 -21.27
CA PRO A 68 7.04 0.03 -20.36
C PRO A 68 6.88 0.61 -18.97
N ILE A 69 5.75 0.24 -18.33
CA ILE A 69 5.40 0.68 -16.98
C ILE A 69 5.49 -0.50 -16.00
N ILE A 70 6.13 -0.25 -14.85
CA ILE A 70 6.17 -1.16 -13.70
C ILE A 70 5.43 -0.52 -12.53
N GLU A 71 4.59 -1.28 -11.87
CA GLU A 71 3.99 -0.88 -10.59
C GLU A 71 5.02 -0.97 -9.47
N CYS A 72 5.07 0.07 -8.61
CA CYS A 72 5.89 0.05 -7.39
C CYS A 72 5.22 -0.82 -6.33
N ASN A 73 5.47 -2.12 -6.41
CA ASN A 73 4.79 -3.14 -5.66
C ASN A 73 5.79 -4.21 -5.18
N ALA A 74 5.67 -4.63 -3.92
CA ALA A 74 6.58 -5.59 -3.31
C ALA A 74 6.69 -6.93 -4.08
N ASP A 75 5.65 -7.32 -4.84
CA ASP A 75 5.68 -8.54 -5.65
C ASP A 75 6.65 -8.44 -6.84
N PHE A 76 6.97 -7.22 -7.30
CA PHE A 76 7.94 -6.96 -8.38
C PHE A 76 9.37 -6.72 -7.88
N VAL A 77 9.62 -6.74 -6.57
CA VAL A 77 10.99 -6.62 -6.06
C VAL A 77 11.76 -7.90 -6.35
N GLY A 78 12.81 -7.81 -7.17
CA GLY A 78 13.62 -8.96 -7.62
C GLY A 78 15.01 -9.02 -6.99
N ASP A 79 15.55 -7.89 -6.51
CA ASP A 79 16.83 -7.83 -5.82
C ASP A 79 16.78 -6.82 -4.66
N THR A 80 17.49 -7.14 -3.56
CA THR A 80 17.49 -6.35 -2.33
C THR A 80 18.86 -6.28 -1.68
N GLN A 81 19.93 -6.64 -2.38
CA GLN A 81 21.26 -6.73 -1.77
C GLN A 81 21.86 -5.35 -1.43
N ARG A 82 21.57 -4.32 -2.24
CA ARG A 82 22.18 -2.99 -2.11
C ARG A 82 21.20 -1.84 -2.28
N GLY A 83 19.91 -2.13 -2.30
CA GLY A 83 18.82 -1.21 -2.52
C GLY A 83 17.62 -2.00 -3.01
N THR A 84 16.51 -1.35 -3.19
CA THR A 84 15.30 -2.02 -3.67
C THR A 84 15.21 -1.92 -5.19
N VAL A 85 15.20 -3.09 -5.85
CA VAL A 85 15.17 -3.23 -7.31
C VAL A 85 13.86 -3.83 -7.76
N LEU A 86 13.08 -3.09 -8.54
CA LEU A 86 11.90 -3.62 -9.23
C LEU A 86 12.32 -4.37 -10.49
N VAL A 87 11.71 -5.54 -10.72
CA VAL A 87 11.95 -6.38 -11.89
C VAL A 87 10.64 -6.85 -12.49
N LYS A 88 10.46 -6.63 -13.81
CA LYS A 88 9.32 -7.14 -14.57
C LYS A 88 9.78 -7.57 -15.97
N GLY A 89 9.91 -8.88 -16.18
CA GLY A 89 10.58 -9.40 -17.37
C GLY A 89 12.03 -8.92 -17.41
N ASP A 90 12.44 -8.31 -18.52
CA ASP A 90 13.81 -7.79 -18.72
C ASP A 90 14.02 -6.38 -18.15
N ILE A 91 12.96 -5.76 -17.63
CA ILE A 91 13.00 -4.38 -17.14
C ILE A 91 13.42 -4.38 -15.67
N LYS A 92 14.46 -3.59 -15.35
CA LYS A 92 14.95 -3.37 -13.98
C LYS A 92 14.99 -1.90 -13.66
N ILE A 93 14.61 -1.54 -12.42
CA ILE A 93 14.71 -0.19 -11.88
C ILE A 93 15.21 -0.29 -10.44
N SER A 94 16.37 0.30 -10.17
CA SER A 94 17.03 0.22 -8.85
C SER A 94 16.96 1.51 -8.05
N THR A 95 17.28 1.43 -6.76
CA THR A 95 17.44 2.57 -5.82
C THR A 95 16.17 3.40 -5.69
N ILE A 96 15.01 2.75 -5.61
CA ILE A 96 13.71 3.44 -5.57
C ILE A 96 13.30 3.88 -4.16
N GLU A 97 13.91 3.33 -3.11
CA GLU A 97 13.51 3.45 -1.70
C GLU A 97 13.39 4.89 -1.22
N HIS A 98 14.30 5.79 -1.61
CA HIS A 98 14.27 7.19 -1.16
C HIS A 98 13.09 7.96 -1.75
N ALA A 99 12.82 7.77 -3.06
CA ALA A 99 11.67 8.36 -3.72
C ALA A 99 10.35 7.81 -3.15
N MET A 100 10.28 6.49 -2.90
CA MET A 100 9.10 5.86 -2.31
C MET A 100 8.86 6.35 -0.88
N ALA A 101 9.92 6.52 -0.08
CA ALA A 101 9.81 7.07 1.27
C ALA A 101 9.26 8.50 1.25
N ALA A 102 9.76 9.35 0.35
CA ALA A 102 9.28 10.73 0.20
C ALA A 102 7.81 10.81 -0.21
N LEU A 103 7.40 10.05 -1.24
CA LEU A 103 6.01 10.01 -1.68
C LEU A 103 5.07 9.53 -0.57
N TYR A 104 5.44 8.43 0.09
CA TYR A 104 4.63 7.85 1.17
C TYR A 104 4.49 8.80 2.36
N ALA A 105 5.61 9.38 2.81
CA ALA A 105 5.62 10.27 3.95
C ALA A 105 4.91 11.61 3.68
N CYS A 106 5.01 12.15 2.46
CA CYS A 106 4.26 13.33 2.05
C CYS A 106 2.78 13.07 1.78
N GLY A 107 2.31 11.83 1.96
CA GLY A 107 0.91 11.47 1.80
C GLY A 107 0.43 11.44 0.36
N ILE A 108 1.31 11.31 -0.62
CA ILE A 108 0.94 11.10 -2.01
C ILE A 108 0.43 9.66 -2.17
N ASP A 109 -0.72 9.47 -2.80
CA ASP A 109 -1.27 8.15 -3.10
C ASP A 109 -1.04 7.75 -4.55
N ASN A 110 -1.01 8.72 -5.46
CA ASN A 110 -0.99 8.48 -6.90
C ASN A 110 0.09 9.31 -7.58
N CYS A 111 1.05 8.64 -8.24
CA CYS A 111 2.13 9.32 -8.96
C CYS A 111 2.67 8.44 -10.09
N LEU A 112 2.87 9.03 -11.29
CA LEU A 112 3.61 8.42 -12.39
C LEU A 112 5.02 9.00 -12.42
N ILE A 113 6.03 8.15 -12.28
CA ILE A 113 7.44 8.52 -12.37
C ILE A 113 7.99 8.07 -13.72
N GLN A 114 8.52 9.00 -14.50
CA GLN A 114 9.18 8.70 -15.78
C GLN A 114 10.69 8.76 -15.60
N LEU A 115 11.40 7.70 -15.98
CA LEU A 115 12.84 7.58 -15.90
C LEU A 115 13.46 7.36 -17.29
N ASP A 116 14.51 8.10 -17.60
CA ASP A 116 15.33 7.90 -18.80
C ASP A 116 16.51 6.92 -18.57
N GLY A 117 16.43 6.09 -17.56
CA GLY A 117 17.46 5.09 -17.24
C GLY A 117 17.03 4.05 -16.20
N PRO A 118 17.92 3.08 -15.87
CA PRO A 118 17.59 1.90 -15.06
C PRO A 118 17.64 2.13 -13.55
N GLU A 119 17.86 3.35 -13.08
CA GLU A 119 18.09 3.64 -11.67
C GLU A 119 17.48 5.00 -11.29
N MET A 120 16.95 5.14 -10.08
CA MET A 120 16.55 6.42 -9.53
C MET A 120 17.81 7.28 -9.23
N PRO A 121 17.82 8.58 -9.51
CA PRO A 121 18.98 9.41 -9.16
C PRO A 121 19.19 9.45 -7.65
N ILE A 122 20.44 9.24 -7.22
CA ILE A 122 20.80 9.20 -5.78
C ILE A 122 20.76 10.58 -5.13
N LEU A 123 20.96 11.64 -5.90
CA LEU A 123 21.00 13.04 -5.45
C LEU A 123 22.04 13.24 -4.33
N ASP A 124 21.61 13.68 -3.15
CA ASP A 124 22.46 13.85 -1.97
C ASP A 124 22.52 12.62 -1.06
N GLY A 125 21.98 11.48 -1.51
CA GLY A 125 21.93 10.23 -0.75
C GLY A 125 20.83 10.16 0.29
N SER A 126 19.89 11.10 0.30
CA SER A 126 18.76 11.17 1.22
C SER A 126 17.44 11.31 0.48
N ALA A 127 16.32 11.41 1.21
CA ALA A 127 14.99 11.65 0.62
C ALA A 127 14.63 13.15 0.55
N ILE A 128 15.43 14.05 1.15
CA ILE A 128 15.04 15.46 1.27
C ILE A 128 14.85 16.17 -0.07
N PRO A 129 15.66 15.92 -1.14
CA PRO A 129 15.42 16.58 -2.42
C PRO A 129 14.07 16.22 -3.05
N PHE A 130 13.57 15.00 -2.82
CA PHE A 130 12.25 14.57 -3.27
C PHE A 130 11.16 15.27 -2.47
N VAL A 131 11.30 15.34 -1.14
CA VAL A 131 10.35 16.03 -0.25
C VAL A 131 10.23 17.50 -0.59
N GLU A 132 11.37 18.21 -0.73
CA GLU A 132 11.39 19.63 -1.11
C GLU A 132 10.74 19.89 -2.47
N ALA A 133 10.95 18.99 -3.45
CA ALA A 133 10.32 19.10 -4.75
C ALA A 133 8.80 18.91 -4.67
N ILE A 134 8.32 17.92 -3.89
CA ILE A 134 6.88 17.70 -3.64
C ILE A 134 6.26 18.91 -2.95
N GLN A 135 6.89 19.42 -1.90
CA GLN A 135 6.39 20.60 -1.16
C GLN A 135 6.33 21.84 -2.04
N LYS A 136 7.32 22.02 -2.93
CA LYS A 136 7.39 23.17 -3.85
C LYS A 136 6.26 23.19 -4.87
N VAL A 137 5.92 22.04 -5.45
CA VAL A 137 4.82 21.96 -6.44
C VAL A 137 3.45 21.87 -5.77
N GLY A 138 3.41 21.50 -4.48
CA GLY A 138 2.19 21.33 -3.72
C GLY A 138 1.50 19.99 -3.95
N ILE A 139 0.48 19.75 -3.14
CA ILE A 139 -0.31 18.51 -3.09
C ILE A 139 -1.77 18.86 -3.33
N VAL A 140 -2.48 18.04 -4.08
CA VAL A 140 -3.91 18.21 -4.37
C VAL A 140 -4.70 16.99 -3.92
N GLU A 141 -5.83 17.21 -3.24
CA GLU A 141 -6.79 16.17 -2.89
C GLU A 141 -7.59 15.73 -4.11
N GLN A 142 -7.93 14.44 -4.14
CA GLN A 142 -8.75 13.80 -5.17
C GLN A 142 -10.10 13.39 -4.58
N GLU A 143 -11.05 12.95 -5.41
CA GLU A 143 -12.39 12.59 -4.89
C GLU A 143 -12.42 11.21 -4.22
N ALA A 144 -11.55 10.27 -4.63
CA ALA A 144 -11.49 8.94 -4.05
C ALA A 144 -10.97 8.98 -2.59
N LYS A 145 -11.55 8.18 -1.72
CA LYS A 145 -11.10 8.01 -0.33
C LYS A 145 -9.84 7.16 -0.25
N ARG A 146 -9.00 7.43 0.74
CA ARG A 146 -7.86 6.58 1.07
C ARG A 146 -8.30 5.24 1.60
N ASP A 147 -7.70 4.19 1.07
CA ASP A 147 -7.92 2.80 1.50
C ASP A 147 -6.78 2.35 2.43
N TYR A 148 -6.95 2.57 3.73
CA TYR A 148 -5.96 2.24 4.74
C TYR A 148 -5.96 0.74 5.09
N TYR A 149 -4.76 0.17 5.21
CA TYR A 149 -4.58 -1.10 5.91
C TYR A 149 -4.50 -0.84 7.42
N VAL A 150 -5.54 -1.23 8.13
CA VAL A 150 -5.61 -1.13 9.59
C VAL A 150 -5.10 -2.41 10.22
N VAL A 151 -4.01 -2.32 10.96
CA VAL A 151 -3.43 -3.45 11.66
C VAL A 151 -4.30 -3.84 12.85
N LYS A 152 -4.88 -5.05 12.83
CA LYS A 152 -5.78 -5.53 13.88
C LYS A 152 -5.10 -6.43 14.90
N GLN A 153 -4.01 -7.08 14.52
CA GLN A 153 -3.26 -8.00 15.35
C GLN A 153 -1.77 -7.91 15.06
N LYS A 154 -0.95 -8.34 16.01
CA LYS A 154 0.49 -8.40 15.84
C LYS A 154 0.86 -9.27 14.64
N MET A 155 1.75 -8.75 13.80
CA MET A 155 2.49 -9.51 12.78
C MET A 155 3.97 -9.43 13.07
N GLU A 156 4.73 -10.48 12.77
CA GLU A 156 6.19 -10.45 12.91
C GLU A 156 6.87 -11.32 11.87
N ILE A 157 8.08 -10.93 11.52
CA ILE A 157 8.99 -11.71 10.68
C ILE A 157 10.40 -11.64 11.26
N LYS A 158 11.11 -12.77 11.20
CA LYS A 158 12.50 -12.91 11.67
C LYS A 158 13.39 -13.32 10.49
N GLY A 159 14.58 -12.76 10.44
CA GLY A 159 15.65 -13.19 9.56
C GLY A 159 16.63 -14.12 10.28
N GLU A 160 17.64 -14.57 9.55
CA GLU A 160 18.61 -15.56 10.04
C GLU A 160 19.75 -14.93 10.86
N ASN A 161 20.02 -13.62 10.68
CA ASN A 161 21.13 -12.91 11.32
C ASN A 161 20.67 -12.00 12.47
N GLY A 162 19.48 -12.29 13.04
CA GLY A 162 18.88 -11.52 14.13
C GLY A 162 18.07 -10.32 13.69
N GLU A 163 17.74 -10.23 12.39
CA GLU A 163 16.75 -9.27 11.90
C GLU A 163 15.37 -9.62 12.47
N HIS A 164 14.64 -8.62 12.92
CA HIS A 164 13.30 -8.82 13.45
C HIS A 164 12.43 -7.59 13.18
N LEU A 165 11.36 -7.76 12.44
CA LEU A 165 10.35 -6.74 12.20
C LEU A 165 9.02 -7.17 12.81
N ILE A 166 8.39 -6.24 13.51
CA ILE A 166 7.09 -6.41 14.17
C ILE A 166 6.18 -5.28 13.72
N LEU A 167 4.93 -5.58 13.40
CA LEU A 167 3.87 -4.62 13.15
C LEU A 167 2.78 -4.81 14.20
N LEU A 168 2.48 -3.76 14.92
CA LEU A 168 1.47 -3.72 15.98
C LEU A 168 0.31 -2.80 15.60
N PRO A 169 -0.90 -3.02 16.15
CA PRO A 169 -1.99 -2.07 16.04
C PRO A 169 -1.60 -0.69 16.57
N ASP A 170 -1.89 0.34 15.79
CA ASP A 170 -1.76 1.75 16.18
C ASP A 170 -2.75 2.57 15.34
N ASP A 171 -3.08 3.79 15.77
CA ASP A 171 -4.03 4.66 15.08
C ASP A 171 -3.38 5.55 14.00
N HIS A 172 -2.06 5.49 13.89
CA HIS A 172 -1.27 6.16 12.86
C HIS A 172 -0.06 5.29 12.48
N PHE A 173 0.65 5.67 11.41
CA PHE A 173 1.88 4.99 11.02
C PHE A 173 3.06 5.57 11.78
N CYS A 174 3.75 4.73 12.54
CA CYS A 174 4.94 5.10 13.25
C CYS A 174 6.00 3.99 13.18
N VAL A 175 7.27 4.36 13.28
CA VAL A 175 8.40 3.45 13.12
C VAL A 175 9.44 3.64 14.23
N ASN A 176 9.86 2.53 14.83
CA ASN A 176 10.99 2.45 15.74
C ASN A 176 12.04 1.53 15.12
N ALA A 177 13.23 2.03 14.85
CA ALA A 177 14.29 1.27 14.20
C ALA A 177 15.53 1.20 15.09
N GLN A 178 16.06 -0.01 15.25
CA GLN A 178 17.34 -0.29 15.87
C GLN A 178 18.28 -0.88 14.83
N ILE A 179 19.44 -0.27 14.64
CA ILE A 179 20.52 -0.87 13.88
C ILE A 179 21.61 -1.42 14.82
N ALA A 180 22.22 -2.50 14.40
CA ALA A 180 23.32 -3.13 15.12
C ALA A 180 24.29 -3.74 14.09
N PHE A 181 25.45 -3.13 13.96
CA PHE A 181 26.52 -3.62 13.12
C PHE A 181 27.70 -4.10 14.00
N ASP A 182 28.44 -5.07 13.51
CA ASP A 182 29.69 -5.49 14.14
C ASP A 182 30.79 -4.49 13.78
N SER A 183 30.73 -3.32 14.42
CA SER A 183 31.63 -2.19 14.17
C SER A 183 31.88 -1.42 15.45
N LYS A 184 33.14 -1.01 15.65
CA LYS A 184 33.53 -0.17 16.78
C LYS A 184 33.18 1.31 16.56
N ILE A 185 32.96 1.72 15.32
CA ILE A 185 32.66 3.10 14.93
C ILE A 185 31.15 3.32 14.84
N LEU A 186 30.44 2.37 14.25
CA LEU A 186 28.98 2.37 14.18
C LEU A 186 28.42 1.36 15.19
N ASP A 187 28.24 1.81 16.41
CA ASP A 187 27.62 1.03 17.48
C ASP A 187 26.09 0.91 17.27
N ASN A 188 25.43 0.28 18.20
CA ASN A 188 23.98 0.19 18.22
C ASN A 188 23.36 1.59 18.25
N GLN A 189 22.50 1.88 17.29
CA GLN A 189 21.79 3.14 17.21
C GLN A 189 20.29 2.91 17.09
N PHE A 190 19.53 3.91 17.54
CA PHE A 190 18.08 3.94 17.45
C PHE A 190 17.61 5.18 16.72
N ALA A 191 16.53 5.03 15.97
CA ALA A 191 15.77 6.13 15.41
C ALA A 191 14.27 5.86 15.57
N ASN A 192 13.53 6.93 15.80
CA ASN A 192 12.08 6.87 15.95
C ASN A 192 11.44 7.90 15.04
N LEU A 193 10.29 7.54 14.47
CA LEU A 193 9.37 8.45 13.82
C LEU A 193 7.98 8.20 14.39
N ASN A 194 7.43 9.19 15.09
CA ASN A 194 6.13 9.06 15.74
C ASN A 194 4.96 9.46 14.82
N SER A 195 5.19 10.33 13.85
CA SER A 195 4.23 10.70 12.81
C SER A 195 4.95 10.88 11.47
N LEU A 196 4.27 10.55 10.36
CA LEU A 196 4.79 10.87 9.03
C LEU A 196 4.92 12.38 8.79
N GLU A 197 4.17 13.20 9.52
CA GLU A 197 4.27 14.66 9.47
C GLU A 197 5.65 15.17 9.89
N ASP A 198 6.33 14.44 10.79
CA ASP A 198 7.68 14.78 11.28
C ASP A 198 8.79 14.28 10.33
N PHE A 199 8.46 13.47 9.32
CA PHE A 199 9.43 12.88 8.41
C PHE A 199 10.32 13.91 7.69
N PRO A 200 9.78 15.02 7.14
CA PRO A 200 10.60 16.02 6.45
C PRO A 200 11.73 16.57 7.31
N GLU A 201 11.46 16.84 8.57
CA GLU A 201 12.41 17.48 9.50
C GLU A 201 13.32 16.47 10.16
N GLU A 202 12.80 15.31 10.56
CA GLU A 202 13.54 14.36 11.39
C GLU A 202 14.28 13.28 10.60
N ILE A 203 13.77 12.87 9.45
CA ILE A 203 14.25 11.67 8.76
C ILE A 203 14.71 11.94 7.34
N ALA A 204 13.98 12.76 6.58
CA ALA A 204 14.15 12.88 5.12
C ALA A 204 15.59 13.22 4.69
N SER A 205 16.32 13.98 5.48
CA SER A 205 17.69 14.41 5.14
C SER A 205 18.79 13.45 5.63
N ALA A 206 18.44 12.28 6.20
CA ALA A 206 19.41 11.27 6.59
C ALA A 206 20.02 10.58 5.35
N ARG A 207 21.35 10.66 5.22
CA ARG A 207 22.09 10.14 4.06
C ARG A 207 22.35 8.64 4.17
N THR A 208 22.41 7.98 3.01
CA THR A 208 22.87 6.60 2.90
C THR A 208 24.32 6.44 3.36
N PHE A 209 24.72 5.23 3.69
CA PHE A 209 26.06 4.95 4.19
C PHE A 209 26.62 3.63 3.65
N VAL A 210 27.96 3.55 3.67
CA VAL A 210 28.71 2.37 3.25
C VAL A 210 29.94 2.19 4.13
N PHE A 211 30.31 0.95 4.45
CA PHE A 211 31.56 0.63 5.11
C PHE A 211 32.70 0.54 4.09
N VAL A 212 33.88 1.07 4.45
CA VAL A 212 35.08 1.00 3.60
C VAL A 212 35.38 -0.45 3.17
N ARG A 213 35.19 -1.42 4.07
CA ARG A 213 35.37 -2.86 3.75
C ARG A 213 34.48 -3.37 2.61
N GLU A 214 33.38 -2.69 2.32
CA GLU A 214 32.43 -3.08 1.28
C GLU A 214 32.70 -2.40 -0.06
N ILE A 215 33.44 -1.29 -0.06
CA ILE A 215 33.65 -0.47 -1.25
C ILE A 215 34.41 -1.24 -2.34
N GLU A 216 35.53 -1.85 -1.99
CA GLU A 216 36.35 -2.60 -2.96
C GLU A 216 35.60 -3.78 -3.62
N PRO A 217 34.88 -4.63 -2.86
CA PRO A 217 33.99 -5.64 -3.48
C PRO A 217 32.92 -5.04 -4.39
N LEU A 218 32.33 -3.90 -4.01
CA LEU A 218 31.28 -3.24 -4.79
C LEU A 218 31.83 -2.68 -6.11
N LEU A 219 32.99 -2.04 -6.08
CA LEU A 219 33.68 -1.54 -7.28
C LEU A 219 34.02 -2.71 -8.23
N ASN A 220 34.50 -3.84 -7.69
CA ASN A 220 34.82 -5.04 -8.48
C ASN A 220 33.57 -5.64 -9.15
N LEU A 221 32.38 -5.47 -8.55
CA LEU A 221 31.10 -5.84 -9.15
C LEU A 221 30.56 -4.79 -10.12
N GLY A 222 31.30 -3.69 -10.36
CA GLY A 222 30.88 -2.59 -11.22
C GLY A 222 29.74 -1.74 -10.65
N LEU A 223 29.55 -1.79 -9.34
CA LEU A 223 28.57 -0.97 -8.57
C LEU A 223 29.19 0.30 -8.04
N ILE A 224 28.38 1.16 -7.43
CA ILE A 224 28.74 2.44 -6.78
C ILE A 224 29.55 3.41 -7.65
N LYS A 225 29.38 3.35 -8.97
CA LYS A 225 30.12 4.23 -9.91
C LYS A 225 29.75 5.71 -9.78
N GLY A 226 28.59 6.02 -9.20
CA GLY A 226 28.12 7.37 -8.91
C GLY A 226 28.22 7.75 -7.43
N GLY A 227 28.75 6.86 -6.59
CA GLY A 227 28.96 7.11 -5.16
C GLY A 227 30.12 8.08 -4.91
N ASP A 228 29.90 9.07 -4.05
CA ASP A 228 30.89 10.03 -3.59
C ASP A 228 30.62 10.46 -2.14
N LEU A 229 31.50 11.27 -1.57
CA LEU A 229 31.37 11.77 -0.19
C LEU A 229 30.25 12.81 0.00
N ASP A 230 29.63 13.29 -1.09
CA ASP A 230 28.49 14.20 -1.01
C ASP A 230 27.15 13.47 -0.94
N ASN A 231 27.11 12.21 -1.43
CA ASN A 231 25.89 11.41 -1.49
C ASN A 231 25.90 10.15 -0.60
N ALA A 232 26.97 9.88 0.13
CA ALA A 232 27.02 8.76 1.07
C ALA A 232 27.93 9.06 2.27
N ILE A 233 27.56 8.54 3.44
CA ILE A 233 28.42 8.52 4.62
C ILE A 233 29.34 7.31 4.49
N VAL A 234 30.64 7.53 4.49
CA VAL A 234 31.65 6.46 4.43
C VAL A 234 32.19 6.15 5.81
N ILE A 235 32.08 4.90 6.24
CA ILE A 235 32.45 4.44 7.58
C ILE A 235 33.76 3.64 7.47
N TYR A 236 34.85 4.20 8.02
CA TYR A 236 36.13 3.55 8.12
C TYR A 236 36.31 2.99 9.54
N GLU A 237 36.11 1.69 9.69
CA GLU A 237 36.01 1.02 11.00
C GLU A 237 37.13 0.01 11.25
N LYS A 238 37.87 -0.37 10.23
CA LYS A 238 38.92 -1.36 10.28
C LYS A 238 40.16 -0.83 9.58
N GLU A 239 41.26 -0.81 10.32
CA GLU A 239 42.55 -0.36 9.79
C GLU A 239 42.97 -1.17 8.56
N LEU A 240 43.40 -0.46 7.53
CA LEU A 240 44.06 -0.97 6.33
C LEU A 240 45.52 -0.64 6.35
N PRO A 241 46.39 -1.41 5.66
CA PRO A 241 47.76 -0.94 5.35
C PRO A 241 47.69 0.41 4.63
N GLN A 242 48.59 1.35 4.97
CA GLN A 242 48.58 2.72 4.42
C GLN A 242 48.49 2.74 2.90
N GLU A 243 49.35 1.95 2.23
CA GLU A 243 49.34 1.86 0.76
C GLU A 243 47.98 1.44 0.18
N ARG A 244 47.27 0.54 0.87
CA ARG A 244 45.93 0.08 0.43
C ARG A 244 44.90 1.17 0.67
N TYR A 245 45.00 1.89 1.79
CA TYR A 245 44.13 3.02 2.04
C TYR A 245 44.32 4.12 0.99
N ASP A 246 45.60 4.49 0.71
CA ASP A 246 45.94 5.52 -0.27
C ASP A 246 45.42 5.18 -1.67
N LYS A 247 45.59 3.92 -2.11
CA LYS A 247 45.03 3.44 -3.39
C LYS A 247 43.54 3.53 -3.46
N LEU A 248 42.84 3.22 -2.34
CA LEU A 248 41.39 3.35 -2.24
C LEU A 248 40.96 4.82 -2.24
N ALA A 249 41.71 5.67 -1.54
CA ALA A 249 41.51 7.11 -1.49
C ALA A 249 41.61 7.73 -2.88
N ASP A 250 42.64 7.37 -3.66
CA ASP A 250 42.82 7.80 -5.05
C ASP A 250 41.62 7.35 -5.93
N THR A 251 41.19 6.10 -5.75
CA THR A 251 40.09 5.53 -6.54
C THR A 251 38.76 6.25 -6.27
N LEU A 252 38.56 6.67 -5.03
CA LEU A 252 37.31 7.34 -4.59
C LEU A 252 37.38 8.85 -4.65
N GLY A 253 38.58 9.42 -4.96
CA GLY A 253 38.80 10.87 -4.93
C GLY A 253 38.72 11.48 -3.52
N ILE A 254 39.02 10.68 -2.46
CA ILE A 254 38.98 11.12 -1.08
C ILE A 254 40.40 11.52 -0.58
N PRO A 255 40.51 12.36 0.46
CA PRO A 255 41.81 12.75 0.99
C PRO A 255 42.62 11.56 1.55
N HIS A 256 43.91 11.55 1.28
CA HIS A 256 44.82 10.68 2.01
C HIS A 256 44.87 11.11 3.46
N MET A 257 44.72 10.15 4.36
CA MET A 257 44.82 10.39 5.81
C MET A 257 45.56 9.21 6.46
N ASP A 258 45.95 9.39 7.69
CA ASP A 258 46.56 8.34 8.50
C ASP A 258 45.59 7.16 8.62
N ALA A 259 45.96 6.01 8.04
CA ALA A 259 45.13 4.81 8.01
C ALA A 259 44.81 4.20 9.39
N THR A 260 45.45 4.70 10.46
CA THR A 260 45.14 4.32 11.85
C THR A 260 43.94 5.10 12.43
N ARG A 261 43.53 6.19 11.76
CA ARG A 261 42.41 7.03 12.19
C ARG A 261 41.07 6.46 11.71
N LEU A 262 40.49 5.66 12.55
CA LEU A 262 39.13 5.14 12.30
C LEU A 262 38.07 6.22 12.56
N GLY A 263 36.94 6.16 11.82
CA GLY A 263 35.85 7.13 11.96
C GLY A 263 35.01 7.27 10.69
N TYR A 264 34.36 8.42 10.57
CA TYR A 264 33.58 8.77 9.40
C TYR A 264 34.41 9.57 8.42
N ILE A 265 34.41 9.20 7.14
CA ILE A 265 35.08 9.93 6.06
C ILE A 265 34.00 10.68 5.29
N ASN A 266 33.81 11.96 5.60
CA ASN A 266 32.76 12.78 5.01
C ASN A 266 33.25 14.19 4.73
N HIS A 267 32.79 14.82 3.65
CA HIS A 267 32.99 16.25 3.40
C HIS A 267 32.16 17.12 4.36
N LYS A 268 30.95 16.64 4.72
CA LYS A 268 30.04 17.34 5.62
C LYS A 268 29.91 16.56 6.93
N PRO A 269 29.77 17.22 8.08
CA PRO A 269 29.51 16.53 9.35
C PRO A 269 28.21 15.70 9.28
N LEU A 270 28.09 14.76 10.22
CA LEU A 270 26.80 14.09 10.42
C LEU A 270 25.76 15.12 10.84
N LYS A 271 24.54 14.98 10.32
CA LYS A 271 23.41 15.85 10.69
C LYS A 271 22.86 15.51 12.08
N TRP A 272 22.98 14.24 12.47
CA TRP A 272 22.66 13.70 13.80
C TRP A 272 23.64 12.61 14.19
N ASP A 273 23.85 12.40 15.47
CA ASP A 273 24.71 11.32 15.96
C ASP A 273 24.19 9.93 15.53
N ASN A 274 22.89 9.81 15.28
CA ASN A 274 22.20 8.61 14.82
C ASN A 274 21.74 8.69 13.35
N GLU A 275 22.41 9.44 12.49
CA GLU A 275 22.00 9.65 11.09
C GLU A 275 21.85 8.32 10.33
N THR A 276 22.74 7.35 10.59
CA THR A 276 22.68 6.03 9.96
C THR A 276 21.43 5.22 10.37
N ALA A 277 20.99 5.32 11.63
CA ALA A 277 19.74 4.70 12.07
C ALA A 277 18.51 5.40 11.46
N ARG A 278 18.55 6.73 11.33
CA ARG A 278 17.50 7.50 10.66
C ARG A 278 17.39 7.13 9.19
N HIS A 279 18.55 6.92 8.52
CA HIS A 279 18.54 6.45 7.13
C HIS A 279 17.92 5.04 7.02
N LYS A 280 18.23 4.11 7.92
CA LYS A 280 17.60 2.78 7.92
C LYS A 280 16.10 2.84 8.24
N LEU A 281 15.64 3.82 8.99
CA LEU A 281 14.22 4.09 9.18
C LEU A 281 13.58 4.62 7.89
N LEU A 282 14.25 5.51 7.16
CA LEU A 282 13.84 5.97 5.83
C LEU A 282 13.66 4.80 4.88
N ASP A 283 14.63 3.86 4.83
CA ASP A 283 14.57 2.65 4.02
C ASP A 283 13.34 1.79 4.34
N ILE A 284 12.99 1.64 5.64
CA ILE A 284 11.79 0.91 6.06
C ILE A 284 10.53 1.55 5.46
N ILE A 285 10.41 2.88 5.52
CA ILE A 285 9.24 3.59 4.99
C ILE A 285 9.15 3.39 3.47
N GLY A 286 10.26 3.54 2.74
CA GLY A 286 10.30 3.37 1.30
C GLY A 286 9.96 1.93 0.85
N ASP A 287 10.52 0.93 1.55
CA ASP A 287 10.23 -0.47 1.26
C ASP A 287 8.77 -0.85 1.59
N LEU A 288 8.21 -0.32 2.69
CA LEU A 288 6.81 -0.57 3.08
C LEU A 288 5.81 0.23 2.23
N ALA A 289 6.21 1.31 1.57
CA ALA A 289 5.37 1.97 0.56
C ALA A 289 4.95 1.01 -0.56
N LEU A 290 5.77 -0.01 -0.85
CA LEU A 290 5.50 -1.06 -1.83
C LEU A 290 4.39 -2.04 -1.43
N VAL A 291 3.83 -1.92 -0.23
CA VAL A 291 2.59 -2.60 0.17
C VAL A 291 1.42 -2.12 -0.70
N GLY A 292 1.45 -0.85 -1.14
CA GLY A 292 0.46 -0.23 -2.01
C GLY A 292 -0.78 0.30 -1.27
N LYS A 293 -0.77 0.31 0.07
CA LYS A 293 -1.79 0.96 0.91
C LYS A 293 -1.12 1.70 2.07
N PRO A 294 -1.64 2.86 2.48
CA PRO A 294 -1.22 3.48 3.74
C PRO A 294 -1.53 2.56 4.92
N ILE A 295 -0.59 2.44 5.85
CA ILE A 295 -0.67 1.54 7.00
C ILE A 295 -1.06 2.35 8.25
N LEU A 296 -2.02 1.88 9.04
CA LEU A 296 -2.26 2.33 10.40
C LEU A 296 -1.72 1.25 11.36
N GLY A 297 -0.56 1.53 11.92
CA GLY A 297 0.15 0.57 12.77
C GLY A 297 1.58 1.01 13.08
N ARG A 298 2.15 0.41 14.10
CA ARG A 298 3.51 0.66 14.60
C ARG A 298 4.48 -0.41 14.13
N VAL A 299 5.51 0.00 13.43
CA VAL A 299 6.63 -0.86 13.03
C VAL A 299 7.73 -0.78 14.08
N ILE A 300 8.16 -1.92 14.59
CA ILE A 300 9.36 -2.05 15.43
C ILE A 300 10.35 -2.92 14.65
N ALA A 301 11.51 -2.36 14.31
CA ALA A 301 12.49 -3.03 13.49
C ALA A 301 13.84 -3.13 14.20
N THR A 302 14.37 -4.34 14.29
CA THR A 302 15.73 -4.63 14.74
C THR A 302 16.54 -5.14 13.56
N LYS A 303 17.70 -4.53 13.29
CA LYS A 303 18.56 -4.83 12.14
C LYS A 303 17.80 -4.84 10.81
N PRO A 304 17.05 -3.77 10.47
CA PRO A 304 16.32 -3.68 9.21
C PRO A 304 17.27 -3.67 8.02
N GLY A 305 16.79 -4.12 6.87
CA GLY A 305 17.45 -4.07 5.59
C GLY A 305 16.47 -4.43 4.47
N HIS A 306 16.78 -4.06 3.21
CA HIS A 306 15.83 -4.19 2.11
C HIS A 306 15.27 -5.62 1.95
N THR A 307 16.09 -6.65 2.19
CA THR A 307 15.64 -8.05 2.11
C THR A 307 14.53 -8.37 3.09
N ILE A 308 14.74 -8.07 4.38
CA ILE A 308 13.74 -8.37 5.42
C ILE A 308 12.54 -7.42 5.34
N ASN A 309 12.78 -6.13 5.00
CA ASN A 309 11.71 -5.14 4.79
C ASN A 309 10.78 -5.59 3.67
N ASN A 310 11.33 -6.05 2.52
CA ASN A 310 10.51 -6.52 1.41
C ASN A 310 9.78 -7.84 1.72
N LYS A 311 10.42 -8.79 2.42
CA LYS A 311 9.72 -9.97 2.92
C LYS A 311 8.54 -9.58 3.80
N PHE A 312 8.71 -8.54 4.63
CA PHE A 312 7.66 -8.03 5.50
C PHE A 312 6.54 -7.34 4.71
N ALA A 313 6.87 -6.51 3.73
CA ALA A 313 5.90 -5.90 2.83
C ALA A 313 5.03 -6.95 2.12
N ARG A 314 5.65 -8.04 1.62
CA ARG A 314 4.91 -9.18 1.03
C ARG A 314 4.01 -9.90 2.04
N ALA A 315 4.47 -10.06 3.29
CA ALA A 315 3.65 -10.67 4.35
C ALA A 315 2.42 -9.81 4.67
N ILE A 316 2.60 -8.49 4.77
CA ILE A 316 1.49 -7.53 4.95
C ILE A 316 0.52 -7.60 3.76
N LYS A 317 0.99 -7.61 2.53
CA LYS A 317 0.13 -7.77 1.34
C LYS A 317 -0.66 -9.07 1.35
N LYS A 318 -0.03 -10.16 1.79
CA LYS A 318 -0.73 -11.46 1.94
C LYS A 318 -1.84 -11.36 2.98
N ASP A 319 -1.60 -10.66 4.08
CA ASP A 319 -2.61 -10.44 5.13
C ASP A 319 -3.75 -9.55 4.63
N ILE A 320 -3.45 -8.48 3.89
CA ILE A 320 -4.47 -7.64 3.22
C ILE A 320 -5.37 -8.50 2.33
N LYS A 321 -4.78 -9.30 1.43
CA LYS A 321 -5.54 -10.21 0.54
C LYS A 321 -6.40 -11.20 1.34
N LYS A 322 -5.86 -11.74 2.45
CA LYS A 322 -6.61 -12.65 3.31
C LYS A 322 -7.84 -11.96 3.93
N HIS A 323 -7.70 -10.73 4.40
CA HIS A 323 -8.81 -9.97 4.98
C HIS A 323 -9.83 -9.50 3.93
N GLU A 324 -9.39 -9.19 2.70
CA GLU A 324 -10.28 -8.86 1.60
C GLU A 324 -11.21 -10.04 1.25
N VAL A 325 -10.70 -11.27 1.36
CA VAL A 325 -11.43 -12.52 1.06
C VAL A 325 -12.07 -13.14 2.32
N GLN A 326 -11.92 -12.53 3.50
CA GLN A 326 -12.50 -13.07 4.73
C GLN A 326 -14.02 -12.84 4.77
N CYS A 327 -14.76 -13.89 5.19
CA CYS A 327 -16.20 -13.78 5.42
C CYS A 327 -16.49 -12.73 6.50
N PRO A 328 -17.41 -11.80 6.26
CA PRO A 328 -17.89 -10.88 7.29
C PRO A 328 -18.50 -11.65 8.47
N VAL A 329 -18.30 -11.14 9.68
CA VAL A 329 -18.96 -11.71 10.87
C VAL A 329 -20.45 -11.48 10.78
N TYR A 330 -21.23 -12.55 10.85
CA TYR A 330 -22.70 -12.52 10.84
C TYR A 330 -23.27 -13.25 12.05
N ASN A 331 -24.05 -12.51 12.84
CA ASN A 331 -24.86 -13.09 13.90
C ASN A 331 -26.34 -12.92 13.52
N PRO A 332 -27.11 -14.01 13.31
CA PRO A 332 -28.51 -13.92 12.90
C PRO A 332 -29.42 -13.23 13.93
N ASN A 333 -28.99 -13.12 15.18
CA ASN A 333 -29.73 -12.47 16.25
C ASN A 333 -29.54 -10.96 16.32
N ASP A 334 -28.57 -10.41 15.61
CA ASP A 334 -28.31 -8.97 15.60
C ASP A 334 -29.38 -8.24 14.76
N THR A 335 -29.77 -7.06 15.22
CA THR A 335 -30.68 -6.19 14.46
C THR A 335 -30.01 -5.73 13.16
N PRO A 336 -30.57 -6.00 11.99
CA PRO A 336 -29.97 -5.58 10.72
C PRO A 336 -30.08 -4.05 10.55
N LEU A 337 -29.15 -3.46 9.79
CA LEU A 337 -29.22 -2.04 9.40
C LEU A 337 -30.41 -1.79 8.45
N MET A 338 -30.71 -2.79 7.59
CA MET A 338 -31.89 -2.76 6.74
C MET A 338 -32.58 -4.13 6.82
N ASP A 339 -33.83 -4.13 7.21
CA ASP A 339 -34.73 -5.27 7.11
C ASP A 339 -35.35 -5.35 5.70
N VAL A 340 -36.14 -6.37 5.47
CA VAL A 340 -36.82 -6.59 4.19
C VAL A 340 -37.76 -5.43 3.79
N ASN A 341 -38.35 -4.70 4.74
CA ASN A 341 -39.26 -3.59 4.45
C ASN A 341 -38.44 -2.37 3.95
N LYS A 342 -37.33 -2.06 4.59
CA LYS A 342 -36.41 -0.99 4.14
C LYS A 342 -35.81 -1.33 2.78
N ILE A 343 -35.41 -2.59 2.54
CA ILE A 343 -34.92 -3.05 1.24
C ILE A 343 -35.97 -2.87 0.16
N ARG A 344 -37.22 -3.23 0.41
CA ARG A 344 -38.36 -3.07 -0.53
C ARG A 344 -38.66 -1.60 -0.85
N HIS A 345 -38.36 -0.71 0.05
CA HIS A 345 -38.50 0.71 -0.20
C HIS A 345 -37.39 1.27 -1.13
N LEU A 346 -36.18 0.73 -1.02
CA LEU A 346 -35.05 1.14 -1.84
C LEU A 346 -35.02 0.44 -3.22
N LEU A 347 -35.30 -0.88 -3.26
CA LEU A 347 -35.24 -1.66 -4.50
C LEU A 347 -36.65 -1.86 -5.11
N PRO A 348 -36.78 -1.77 -6.46
CA PRO A 348 -38.03 -2.03 -7.15
C PRO A 348 -38.42 -3.52 -7.19
N HIS A 349 -37.45 -4.42 -6.95
CA HIS A 349 -37.64 -5.86 -7.03
C HIS A 349 -38.70 -6.35 -6.05
N ARG A 350 -39.53 -7.33 -6.51
CA ARG A 350 -40.54 -8.02 -5.72
C ARG A 350 -40.45 -9.52 -5.97
N TYR A 351 -41.18 -10.31 -5.17
CA TYR A 351 -41.26 -11.74 -5.38
C TYR A 351 -41.59 -12.08 -6.84
N PRO A 352 -40.89 -13.05 -7.50
CA PRO A 352 -39.82 -13.89 -6.93
C PRO A 352 -38.41 -13.35 -7.09
N MET A 353 -38.20 -12.12 -7.58
CA MET A 353 -36.90 -11.54 -7.94
C MET A 353 -36.24 -10.72 -6.82
N GLN A 354 -36.90 -10.49 -5.69
CA GLN A 354 -36.25 -9.91 -4.53
C GLN A 354 -35.46 -11.00 -3.79
N LEU A 355 -34.14 -10.94 -3.84
CA LEU A 355 -33.25 -11.98 -3.32
C LEU A 355 -32.57 -11.63 -2.02
N VAL A 356 -32.34 -10.34 -1.73
CA VAL A 356 -31.68 -9.89 -0.51
C VAL A 356 -32.64 -9.78 0.65
N ASP A 357 -32.36 -10.43 1.79
CA ASP A 357 -33.21 -10.44 2.98
C ASP A 357 -32.85 -9.37 4.02
N LYS A 358 -31.53 -9.11 4.20
CA LYS A 358 -31.01 -8.18 5.20
C LYS A 358 -29.75 -7.46 4.69
N VAL A 359 -29.51 -6.24 5.22
CA VAL A 359 -28.20 -5.57 5.17
C VAL A 359 -27.67 -5.45 6.59
N ILE A 360 -26.45 -5.93 6.82
CA ILE A 360 -25.84 -5.97 8.16
C ILE A 360 -24.71 -4.95 8.34
N ALA A 361 -24.11 -4.51 7.24
CA ALA A 361 -23.13 -3.42 7.24
C ALA A 361 -23.22 -2.67 5.91
N VAL A 362 -23.03 -1.36 5.95
CA VAL A 362 -22.91 -0.50 4.77
C VAL A 362 -22.09 0.73 5.11
N ASP A 363 -21.17 1.08 4.23
CA ASP A 363 -20.47 2.38 4.22
C ASP A 363 -20.53 2.94 2.79
N ASP A 364 -19.76 3.97 2.48
CA ASP A 364 -19.80 4.61 1.16
C ASP A 364 -19.26 3.72 0.02
N MET A 365 -18.45 2.73 0.34
CA MET A 365 -17.73 1.90 -0.65
C MET A 365 -18.03 0.40 -0.56
N GLU A 366 -18.58 -0.08 0.56
CA GLU A 366 -18.81 -1.50 0.79
C GLU A 366 -20.17 -1.74 1.44
N ILE A 367 -20.83 -2.84 1.07
CA ILE A 367 -22.05 -3.34 1.69
C ILE A 367 -21.91 -4.82 2.00
N VAL A 368 -22.46 -5.20 3.17
CA VAL A 368 -22.61 -6.61 3.55
C VAL A 368 -24.09 -6.93 3.67
N ALA A 369 -24.57 -7.84 2.82
CA ALA A 369 -25.95 -8.25 2.74
C ALA A 369 -26.09 -9.76 2.96
N VAL A 370 -27.30 -10.21 3.28
CA VAL A 370 -27.59 -11.61 3.61
C VAL A 370 -28.81 -12.07 2.81
N LYS A 371 -28.72 -13.32 2.30
CA LYS A 371 -29.87 -14.09 1.79
C LYS A 371 -29.89 -15.46 2.47
N ASN A 372 -31.07 -15.84 2.97
CA ASN A 372 -31.35 -17.21 3.40
C ASN A 372 -31.90 -18.00 2.25
N VAL A 373 -31.29 -19.12 1.92
CA VAL A 373 -31.76 -20.01 0.84
C VAL A 373 -32.70 -21.07 1.45
N THR A 374 -33.98 -20.90 1.24
CA THR A 374 -34.99 -21.85 1.75
C THR A 374 -35.45 -22.84 0.69
N SER A 375 -36.02 -23.97 1.13
CA SER A 375 -36.63 -24.96 0.20
C SER A 375 -37.83 -24.42 -0.56
N ASN A 376 -38.43 -23.30 -0.13
CA ASN A 376 -39.58 -22.66 -0.73
C ASN A 376 -39.25 -21.68 -1.87
N GLU A 377 -37.97 -21.56 -2.25
CA GLU A 377 -37.62 -20.73 -3.37
C GLU A 377 -38.17 -21.27 -4.69
N PRO A 378 -38.82 -20.43 -5.51
CA PRO A 378 -39.56 -20.89 -6.70
C PRO A 378 -38.67 -21.54 -7.75
N PHE A 379 -37.40 -21.19 -7.81
CA PHE A 379 -36.46 -21.75 -8.78
C PHE A 379 -36.12 -23.23 -8.51
N PHE A 380 -36.32 -23.76 -7.30
CA PHE A 380 -36.12 -25.19 -7.01
C PHE A 380 -37.13 -26.11 -7.61
N THR A 381 -38.26 -25.60 -8.09
CA THR A 381 -39.22 -26.41 -8.84
C THR A 381 -38.67 -26.91 -10.18
N GLY A 382 -37.63 -26.27 -10.71
CA GLY A 382 -36.99 -26.62 -11.97
C GLY A 382 -35.49 -26.78 -11.92
N HIS A 383 -34.81 -26.29 -10.88
CA HIS A 383 -33.33 -26.27 -10.86
C HIS A 383 -32.71 -26.86 -9.57
N PHE A 384 -32.73 -28.20 -9.38
CA PHE A 384 -33.30 -29.27 -10.15
C PHE A 384 -34.21 -30.09 -9.21
N PRO A 385 -35.31 -30.70 -9.67
CA PRO A 385 -36.27 -31.39 -8.78
C PRO A 385 -35.64 -32.45 -7.87
N GLU A 386 -34.70 -33.25 -8.38
CA GLU A 386 -34.01 -34.31 -7.62
C GLU A 386 -32.80 -33.82 -6.84
N GLU A 387 -32.19 -32.70 -7.24
CA GLU A 387 -30.99 -32.11 -6.60
C GLU A 387 -31.14 -30.58 -6.62
N PRO A 388 -31.79 -29.97 -5.62
CA PRO A 388 -32.04 -28.55 -5.60
C PRO A 388 -30.72 -27.76 -5.41
N VAL A 389 -30.38 -26.94 -6.40
CA VAL A 389 -29.23 -26.05 -6.41
C VAL A 389 -29.71 -24.66 -6.81
N MET A 390 -29.30 -23.62 -6.06
CA MET A 390 -29.60 -22.25 -6.45
C MET A 390 -28.90 -21.91 -7.76
N PRO A 391 -29.61 -21.40 -8.78
CA PRO A 391 -28.99 -21.00 -10.03
C PRO A 391 -27.85 -19.97 -9.80
N GLY A 392 -26.69 -20.24 -10.36
CA GLY A 392 -25.56 -19.34 -10.20
C GLY A 392 -25.82 -17.91 -10.68
N VAL A 393 -26.60 -17.76 -11.76
CA VAL A 393 -27.01 -16.45 -12.28
C VAL A 393 -27.86 -15.66 -11.27
N LEU A 394 -28.65 -16.32 -10.43
CA LEU A 394 -29.44 -15.68 -9.37
C LEU A 394 -28.54 -15.30 -8.16
N ILE A 395 -27.41 -15.98 -7.96
CA ILE A 395 -26.41 -15.54 -6.97
C ILE A 395 -25.78 -14.22 -7.42
N VAL A 396 -25.45 -14.07 -8.72
CA VAL A 396 -24.93 -12.84 -9.29
C VAL A 396 -25.98 -11.72 -9.23
N GLU A 397 -27.24 -12.03 -9.53
CA GLU A 397 -28.35 -11.08 -9.40
C GLU A 397 -28.50 -10.58 -7.94
N ALA A 398 -28.47 -11.47 -6.96
CA ALA A 398 -28.54 -11.10 -5.55
C ALA A 398 -27.35 -10.22 -5.12
N MET A 399 -26.16 -10.51 -5.66
CA MET A 399 -24.95 -9.69 -5.47
C MET A 399 -25.13 -8.28 -6.04
N ALA A 400 -25.75 -8.17 -7.23
CA ALA A 400 -26.05 -6.88 -7.83
C ALA A 400 -27.13 -6.10 -7.09
N GLN A 401 -28.14 -6.78 -6.54
CA GLN A 401 -29.14 -6.15 -5.68
C GLN A 401 -28.46 -5.57 -4.42
N ALA A 402 -27.52 -6.29 -3.81
CA ALA A 402 -26.72 -5.75 -2.72
C ALA A 402 -25.92 -4.49 -3.15
N GLY A 403 -25.29 -4.54 -4.33
CA GLY A 403 -24.62 -3.36 -4.91
C GLY A 403 -25.57 -2.21 -5.21
N GLY A 404 -26.78 -2.49 -5.68
CA GLY A 404 -27.84 -1.50 -5.87
C GLY A 404 -28.24 -0.83 -4.57
N LEU A 405 -28.36 -1.59 -3.48
CA LEU A 405 -28.64 -1.05 -2.13
C LEU A 405 -27.49 -0.14 -1.64
N LEU A 406 -26.23 -0.47 -1.93
CA LEU A 406 -25.09 0.39 -1.61
C LEU A 406 -25.23 1.78 -2.25
N VAL A 407 -25.54 1.84 -3.54
CA VAL A 407 -25.70 3.11 -4.26
C VAL A 407 -26.97 3.85 -3.85
N LEU A 408 -28.09 3.15 -3.79
CA LEU A 408 -29.39 3.77 -3.50
C LEU A 408 -29.52 4.26 -2.05
N SER A 409 -28.75 3.72 -1.13
CA SER A 409 -28.72 4.24 0.25
C SER A 409 -28.03 5.60 0.39
N ASN A 410 -27.28 6.02 -0.64
CA ASN A 410 -26.51 7.25 -0.66
C ASN A 410 -27.09 8.32 -1.62
N VAL A 411 -28.29 8.11 -2.18
CA VAL A 411 -28.95 9.07 -3.07
C VAL A 411 -30.25 9.60 -2.45
N GLU A 412 -30.62 10.81 -2.83
CA GLU A 412 -31.92 11.39 -2.49
C GLU A 412 -33.01 10.76 -3.41
N GLU A 413 -34.22 10.55 -2.85
CA GLU A 413 -35.37 9.97 -3.56
C GLU A 413 -35.04 8.63 -4.24
N PRO A 414 -34.55 7.60 -3.50
CA PRO A 414 -34.07 6.33 -4.07
C PRO A 414 -35.10 5.61 -4.95
N GLU A 415 -36.39 5.80 -4.69
CA GLU A 415 -37.49 5.25 -5.46
C GLU A 415 -37.59 5.80 -6.90
N ARG A 416 -36.93 6.91 -7.17
CA ARG A 416 -36.84 7.52 -8.51
C ARG A 416 -35.64 7.03 -9.33
N TRP A 417 -34.85 6.10 -8.83
CA TRP A 417 -33.68 5.60 -9.51
C TRP A 417 -33.87 4.16 -9.97
N SER A 418 -33.34 3.87 -11.14
CA SER A 418 -33.26 2.53 -11.70
C SER A 418 -31.83 2.12 -11.94
N THR A 419 -31.56 0.82 -11.75
CA THR A 419 -30.23 0.24 -11.93
C THR A 419 -30.30 -0.83 -13.01
N TYR A 420 -29.40 -0.76 -13.99
CA TYR A 420 -29.34 -1.71 -15.10
C TYR A 420 -27.94 -2.25 -15.27
N PHE A 421 -27.79 -3.56 -15.43
CA PHE A 421 -26.51 -4.15 -15.78
C PHE A 421 -26.02 -3.64 -17.14
N LEU A 422 -24.75 -3.25 -17.20
CA LEU A 422 -24.03 -3.00 -18.44
C LEU A 422 -23.07 -4.15 -18.76
N LYS A 423 -22.46 -4.75 -17.71
CA LYS A 423 -21.43 -5.74 -17.89
C LYS A 423 -21.29 -6.61 -16.65
N ILE A 424 -20.96 -7.89 -16.85
CA ILE A 424 -20.63 -8.85 -15.80
C ILE A 424 -19.34 -9.55 -16.24
N ASP A 425 -18.32 -9.52 -15.38
CA ASP A 425 -16.99 -10.05 -15.64
C ASP A 425 -16.52 -10.97 -14.52
N ASN A 426 -15.49 -11.75 -14.79
CA ASN A 426 -14.71 -12.52 -13.81
C ASN A 426 -15.57 -13.39 -12.89
N VAL A 427 -16.74 -13.86 -13.38
CA VAL A 427 -17.66 -14.70 -12.60
C VAL A 427 -17.05 -16.07 -12.38
N LYS A 428 -16.99 -16.49 -11.11
CA LYS A 428 -16.57 -17.85 -10.73
C LYS A 428 -17.50 -18.39 -9.66
N PHE A 429 -17.97 -19.62 -9.86
CA PHE A 429 -18.72 -20.39 -8.90
C PHE A 429 -17.81 -21.46 -8.30
N ARG A 430 -17.63 -21.43 -6.98
CA ARG A 430 -16.63 -22.26 -6.27
C ARG A 430 -17.26 -23.43 -5.52
N ARG A 431 -18.57 -23.32 -5.19
CA ARG A 431 -19.34 -24.40 -4.58
C ARG A 431 -20.83 -24.27 -4.95
N LYS A 432 -21.56 -25.39 -4.89
CA LYS A 432 -23.02 -25.40 -4.98
C LYS A 432 -23.62 -24.68 -3.78
N VAL A 433 -24.69 -23.94 -4.00
CA VAL A 433 -25.57 -23.34 -2.98
C VAL A 433 -26.87 -24.10 -2.97
N VAL A 434 -27.24 -24.62 -1.80
CA VAL A 434 -28.39 -25.55 -1.64
C VAL A 434 -29.37 -25.03 -0.57
N PRO A 435 -30.59 -25.55 -0.51
CA PRO A 435 -31.53 -25.21 0.57
C PRO A 435 -30.91 -25.42 1.96
N GLY A 436 -31.04 -24.43 2.84
CA GLY A 436 -30.43 -24.38 4.17
C GLY A 436 -29.13 -23.56 4.25
N ASP A 437 -28.52 -23.20 3.12
CA ASP A 437 -27.38 -22.29 3.10
C ASP A 437 -27.82 -20.84 3.42
N THR A 438 -26.95 -20.09 4.10
CA THR A 438 -27.06 -18.64 4.24
C THR A 438 -25.94 -18.01 3.44
N LEU A 439 -26.31 -17.18 2.46
CA LEU A 439 -25.36 -16.40 1.64
C LEU A 439 -25.05 -15.07 2.32
N ILE A 440 -23.75 -14.78 2.49
CA ILE A 440 -23.28 -13.49 2.93
C ILE A 440 -22.58 -12.83 1.76
N PHE A 441 -23.12 -11.73 1.28
CA PHE A 441 -22.59 -10.93 0.19
C PHE A 441 -21.71 -9.84 0.76
N LYS A 442 -20.48 -9.74 0.27
CA LYS A 442 -19.57 -8.62 0.50
C LYS A 442 -19.32 -7.96 -0.84
N VAL A 443 -19.93 -6.81 -1.08
CA VAL A 443 -19.85 -6.08 -2.35
C VAL A 443 -19.22 -4.73 -2.13
N LYS A 444 -18.19 -4.40 -2.93
CA LYS A 444 -17.49 -3.13 -2.87
C LYS A 444 -17.46 -2.41 -4.21
N MET A 445 -17.46 -1.09 -4.17
CA MET A 445 -17.17 -0.25 -5.32
C MET A 445 -15.70 -0.42 -5.73
N ILE A 446 -15.42 -0.65 -7.01
CA ILE A 446 -14.06 -0.66 -7.56
C ILE A 446 -13.56 0.78 -7.75
N SER A 447 -14.46 1.68 -8.09
CA SER A 447 -14.22 3.11 -8.26
C SER A 447 -15.43 3.90 -7.80
N PRO A 448 -15.29 5.19 -7.42
CA PRO A 448 -16.43 6.05 -7.12
C PRO A 448 -17.43 6.10 -8.28
N LEU A 449 -18.72 6.34 -7.96
CA LEU A 449 -19.77 6.50 -8.95
C LEU A 449 -19.43 7.69 -9.87
N ARG A 450 -19.33 7.42 -11.19
CA ARG A 450 -19.03 8.46 -12.19
C ARG A 450 -20.03 8.43 -13.31
N ARG A 451 -20.66 9.56 -13.62
CA ARG A 451 -21.63 9.73 -14.73
C ARG A 451 -22.75 8.68 -14.71
N GLY A 452 -23.19 8.29 -13.51
CA GLY A 452 -24.22 7.25 -13.35
C GLY A 452 -23.71 5.82 -13.62
N ILE A 453 -22.39 5.59 -13.65
CA ILE A 453 -21.82 4.25 -13.83
C ILE A 453 -21.17 3.81 -12.51
N ALA A 454 -21.60 2.66 -12.00
CA ALA A 454 -21.05 2.00 -10.82
C ALA A 454 -20.36 0.70 -11.22
N SER A 455 -19.05 0.58 -10.93
CA SER A 455 -18.29 -0.66 -11.09
C SER A 455 -18.02 -1.28 -9.74
N MET A 456 -18.34 -2.55 -9.57
CA MET A 456 -18.33 -3.24 -8.29
C MET A 456 -17.68 -4.61 -8.41
N ALA A 457 -17.10 -5.08 -7.30
CA ALA A 457 -16.63 -6.45 -7.11
C ALA A 457 -17.37 -7.07 -5.92
N GLY A 458 -17.82 -8.30 -6.06
CA GLY A 458 -18.55 -9.01 -5.03
C GLY A 458 -17.98 -10.39 -4.73
N LEU A 459 -18.01 -10.74 -3.44
CA LEU A 459 -17.75 -12.07 -2.92
C LEU A 459 -19.01 -12.56 -2.21
N VAL A 460 -19.33 -13.83 -2.39
CA VAL A 460 -20.45 -14.50 -1.72
C VAL A 460 -19.90 -15.64 -0.89
N PHE A 461 -20.25 -15.67 0.37
CA PHE A 461 -19.80 -16.69 1.31
C PHE A 461 -20.97 -17.60 1.75
N VAL A 462 -20.63 -18.86 2.01
CA VAL A 462 -21.44 -19.79 2.80
C VAL A 462 -20.55 -20.33 3.91
N GLY A 463 -20.88 -20.00 5.15
CA GLY A 463 -19.93 -20.14 6.25
C GLY A 463 -18.69 -19.32 5.96
N GLU A 464 -17.51 -19.87 6.16
CA GLU A 464 -16.22 -19.19 5.90
C GLU A 464 -15.72 -19.35 4.44
N SER A 465 -16.45 -20.12 3.61
CA SER A 465 -16.00 -20.45 2.26
C SER A 465 -16.60 -19.52 1.22
N VAL A 466 -15.79 -19.04 0.27
CA VAL A 466 -16.29 -18.32 -0.90
C VAL A 466 -17.08 -19.27 -1.79
N ALA A 467 -18.37 -18.97 -2.00
CA ALA A 467 -19.26 -19.73 -2.87
C ALA A 467 -19.24 -19.19 -4.31
N ALA A 468 -19.21 -17.87 -4.48
CA ALA A 468 -19.12 -17.22 -5.78
C ALA A 468 -18.38 -15.89 -5.68
N GLU A 469 -17.84 -15.45 -6.82
CA GLU A 469 -17.26 -14.12 -7.01
C GLU A 469 -17.66 -13.58 -8.38
N ALA A 470 -17.78 -12.26 -8.49
CA ALA A 470 -18.05 -11.58 -9.76
C ALA A 470 -17.62 -10.11 -9.69
N GLU A 471 -17.30 -9.56 -10.84
CA GLU A 471 -17.20 -8.12 -11.08
C GLU A 471 -18.39 -7.72 -11.98
N PHE A 472 -18.97 -6.55 -11.74
CA PHE A 472 -20.07 -6.08 -12.55
C PHE A 472 -20.11 -4.56 -12.62
N THR A 473 -20.64 -4.07 -13.72
CA THR A 473 -20.86 -2.65 -13.95
C THR A 473 -22.34 -2.41 -14.18
N ALA A 474 -22.91 -1.44 -13.47
CA ALA A 474 -24.29 -1.05 -13.60
C ALA A 474 -24.41 0.44 -13.95
N GLN A 475 -25.45 0.76 -14.71
CA GLN A 475 -25.87 2.13 -14.95
C GLN A 475 -26.95 2.51 -13.93
N ILE A 476 -26.80 3.65 -13.31
CA ILE A 476 -27.70 4.22 -12.31
C ILE A 476 -28.36 5.45 -12.95
N ILE A 477 -29.69 5.40 -13.14
CA ILE A 477 -30.43 6.43 -13.87
C ILE A 477 -31.55 6.97 -12.98
N LYS A 478 -31.66 8.31 -12.84
CA LYS A 478 -32.81 8.94 -12.21
C LYS A 478 -33.98 8.97 -13.22
N ASN A 479 -35.08 8.34 -12.85
CA ASN A 479 -36.30 8.37 -13.64
C ASN A 479 -36.92 9.78 -13.61
N LYS A 480 -37.56 10.16 -14.70
CA LYS A 480 -38.21 11.48 -14.84
C LYS A 480 -39.43 11.63 -13.90
#